data_2ce3cb35bc6e6e28bac402c159886cb6
#
_entry.id   2ce3cb35bc6e6e28bac402c159886cb6
#
_cell.length_a   1.000
_cell.length_b   1.000
_cell.length_c   1.000
_cell.angle_alpha   90.00
_cell.angle_beta   90.00
_cell.angle_gamma   90.00
#
_symmetry.space_group_name_H-M   'P 1'
#
loop_
_entity.id
_entity.type
_entity.pdbx_description
1 polymer ?
#
loop_
_entity_poly.entity_id
_entity_poly.type
_entity_poly.pdbx_seq_one_letter_code
_entity_poly.pdbx_strand_id
1 'polypeptide(L)'
;MTVETRSGAVNVMTLADAPGARDLAMQVMNTMEQGILVWSADGVCELHNVRVFEVLEIDESTLGAGTRRDDFLAAAVARGEISQAVADQTKARFNSSRAFSFDRLMPSGRVVATNARPARGGSFVVTFTDVTEARKAADELDRARKAAEEAEARARAALVAERARQQEAQLLSELDEWLQSCKSLDELYMVVRKFMASALAGSTGELYIYSNSRDVLDGTCQWSSPDLHDHIAPDSCWALRRGRAYIHNPGSISFTCQHVAEQLGPDTEVPYICVPIIAHGDTVGLMHVRLAGDTGSREEDDATTGARTFAVQCGERISLAIANVKLRDELYDQSTRDPLTGLYNRRFFLDAMRRLIAKSDRTDRPFGLVYLDADHFKSFNDTHGHDAGDVVLSRVGEALRETCSDGQMACRFGGEEFALLVPGADLAATERAAEQIRDRVADTDIRYGDALLPHITISAGVASFPGSGRRPQDLIKSADGALYAAKDAGRNCVRTHSPD
;
A
#
# COMPACT_ATOMS: atom_id res chain seq x y z
N MET A 1 50.18 54.57 27.58
CA MET A 1 49.62 55.03 28.85
C MET A 1 49.62 53.85 29.79
N THR A 2 50.62 53.75 30.63
CA THR A 2 50.93 52.69 31.56
C THR A 2 50.18 52.99 32.86
N VAL A 3 49.23 52.09 33.27
CA VAL A 3 48.55 52.20 34.54
C VAL A 3 49.33 51.33 35.54
N GLU A 4 50.07 52.00 36.44
CA GLU A 4 50.65 51.37 37.62
C GLU A 4 49.55 50.91 38.57
N THR A 5 49.48 49.62 38.80
CA THR A 5 48.71 49.03 39.89
C THR A 5 49.56 49.08 41.18
N ARG A 6 49.15 49.92 42.07
CA ARG A 6 49.64 49.90 43.47
C ARG A 6 49.20 48.62 44.15
N SER A 7 50.17 47.78 44.50
CA SER A 7 49.99 46.64 45.41
C SER A 7 49.76 47.16 46.84
N GLY A 8 48.55 47.27 47.24
CA GLY A 8 48.16 47.38 48.66
C GLY A 8 48.19 46.00 49.30
N ALA A 9 49.26 45.70 50.05
CA ALA A 9 49.26 44.53 50.89
C ALA A 9 48.17 44.70 51.96
N VAL A 10 47.00 43.98 51.75
CA VAL A 10 46.02 43.79 52.80
C VAL A 10 46.67 42.88 53.83
N ASN A 11 47.02 43.40 54.98
CA ASN A 11 47.46 42.65 56.14
C ASN A 11 46.23 41.82 56.60
N VAL A 12 46.18 40.58 56.16
CA VAL A 12 45.20 39.62 56.71
C VAL A 12 45.68 39.20 58.10
N MET A 13 45.20 39.91 59.10
CA MET A 13 45.35 39.51 60.48
C MET A 13 44.76 38.09 60.58
N THR A 14 45.55 37.09 60.87
CA THR A 14 45.08 35.74 61.13
C THR A 14 44.25 35.79 62.42
N LEU A 15 43.01 35.30 62.34
CA LEU A 15 42.04 35.26 63.45
C LEU A 15 42.58 34.64 64.76
N ALA A 16 43.78 34.05 64.70
CA ALA A 16 44.40 33.36 65.85
C ALA A 16 45.03 34.32 66.91
N ASP A 17 45.29 35.60 66.52
CA ASP A 17 46.11 36.48 67.34
C ASP A 17 45.33 37.64 67.99
N ALA A 18 43.99 37.68 67.86
CA ALA A 18 43.16 38.73 68.42
C ALA A 18 42.50 38.26 69.76
N PRO A 19 42.53 39.14 70.80
CA PRO A 19 41.73 38.83 72.01
C PRO A 19 40.24 38.79 71.61
N GLY A 20 39.57 37.61 71.85
CA GLY A 20 38.17 37.34 71.40
C GLY A 20 38.03 36.55 70.12
N ALA A 21 39.11 36.13 69.46
CA ALA A 21 39.09 35.35 68.22
C ALA A 21 38.26 34.07 68.31
N ARG A 22 38.27 33.43 69.45
CA ARG A 22 37.51 32.22 69.69
C ARG A 22 35.99 32.46 69.75
N ASP A 23 35.56 33.58 70.38
CA ASP A 23 34.17 33.98 70.48
C ASP A 23 33.64 34.40 69.13
N LEU A 24 34.42 35.13 68.34
CA LEU A 24 34.05 35.52 66.99
C LEU A 24 33.92 34.29 66.07
N ALA A 25 34.84 33.31 66.15
CA ALA A 25 34.78 32.07 65.42
C ALA A 25 33.52 31.26 65.75
N MET A 26 33.18 31.21 67.05
CA MET A 26 31.94 30.54 67.50
C MET A 26 30.69 31.26 67.02
N GLN A 27 30.64 32.58 67.03
CA GLN A 27 29.54 33.35 66.47
C GLN A 27 29.34 33.09 64.99
N VAL A 28 30.42 33.12 64.22
CA VAL A 28 30.40 32.81 62.76
C VAL A 28 29.89 31.38 62.52
N MET A 29 30.41 30.42 63.26
CA MET A 29 29.98 29.02 63.13
C MET A 29 28.48 28.83 63.47
N ASN A 30 27.97 29.53 64.48
CA ASN A 30 26.56 29.44 64.88
C ASN A 30 25.60 30.13 63.88
N THR A 31 26.07 31.03 63.01
CA THR A 31 25.30 31.65 61.93
C THR A 31 25.22 30.76 60.69
N MET A 32 26.05 29.72 60.59
CA MET A 32 26.04 28.81 59.43
C MET A 32 24.85 27.86 59.55
N GLU A 33 24.21 27.55 58.40
CA GLU A 33 23.10 26.60 58.32
C GLU A 33 23.54 25.14 58.51
N GLN A 34 24.84 24.88 58.37
CA GLN A 34 25.45 23.56 58.51
C GLN A 34 25.82 23.28 59.96
N GLY A 35 25.56 22.04 60.42
CA GLY A 35 26.17 21.54 61.63
C GLY A 35 27.69 21.35 61.41
N ILE A 36 28.50 21.92 62.32
CA ILE A 36 29.95 21.81 62.25
C ILE A 36 30.46 21.17 63.52
N LEU A 37 31.35 20.21 63.38
CA LEU A 37 31.96 19.44 64.47
C LEU A 37 33.45 19.25 64.16
N VAL A 38 34.30 19.51 65.16
CA VAL A 38 35.76 19.33 65.06
C VAL A 38 36.22 18.27 66.01
N TRP A 39 36.87 17.26 65.44
CA TRP A 39 37.51 16.19 66.23
C TRP A 39 39.00 16.43 66.30
N SER A 40 39.59 16.27 67.47
CA SER A 40 41.07 16.26 67.65
C SER A 40 41.70 15.03 66.96
N ALA A 41 43.01 15.02 66.84
CA ALA A 41 43.75 13.87 66.35
C ALA A 41 43.45 12.57 67.16
N ASP A 42 43.24 12.75 68.45
CA ASP A 42 42.90 11.64 69.39
C ASP A 42 41.40 11.25 69.34
N GLY A 43 40.60 11.88 68.46
CA GLY A 43 39.19 11.60 68.31
C GLY A 43 38.31 12.14 69.47
N VAL A 44 38.71 13.26 70.05
CA VAL A 44 37.92 13.96 71.05
C VAL A 44 37.27 15.19 70.48
N CYS A 45 36.02 15.50 70.83
CA CYS A 45 35.33 16.69 70.39
C CYS A 45 36.00 17.93 70.97
N GLU A 46 36.54 18.80 70.06
CA GLU A 46 37.16 20.07 70.39
C GLU A 46 36.20 21.22 70.31
N LEU A 47 35.32 21.16 69.35
CA LEU A 47 34.45 22.29 68.97
C LEU A 47 33.23 21.78 68.18
N HIS A 48 32.07 22.37 68.44
CA HIS A 48 30.84 22.18 67.66
C HIS A 48 30.01 23.45 67.66
N ASN A 49 29.16 23.63 66.68
CA ASN A 49 28.15 24.68 66.70
C ASN A 49 26.79 24.14 67.11
N VAL A 50 25.85 25.04 67.40
CA VAL A 50 24.48 24.67 67.85
C VAL A 50 23.74 23.91 66.77
N ARG A 51 24.03 24.18 65.49
CA ARG A 51 23.40 23.56 64.34
C ARG A 51 23.61 22.03 64.24
N VAL A 52 24.69 21.50 64.84
CA VAL A 52 24.89 20.06 64.91
C VAL A 52 23.72 19.34 65.53
N PHE A 53 23.17 19.88 66.61
CA PHE A 53 22.06 19.27 67.33
C PHE A 53 20.75 19.29 66.54
N GLU A 54 20.47 20.41 65.88
CA GLU A 54 19.29 20.58 65.00
C GLU A 54 19.35 19.73 63.75
N VAL A 55 20.51 19.70 63.08
CA VAL A 55 20.67 18.93 61.81
C VAL A 55 20.68 17.43 62.08
N LEU A 56 21.32 16.97 63.16
CA LEU A 56 21.39 15.56 63.52
C LEU A 56 20.22 15.10 64.42
N GLU A 57 19.32 16.01 64.82
CA GLU A 57 18.16 15.67 65.71
C GLU A 57 18.58 15.01 67.02
N ILE A 58 19.65 15.47 67.59
CA ILE A 58 20.23 14.95 68.82
C ILE A 58 20.16 15.94 69.96
N ASP A 59 20.05 15.44 71.21
CA ASP A 59 20.08 16.28 72.40
C ASP A 59 21.48 16.89 72.61
N GLU A 60 21.51 18.08 73.19
CA GLU A 60 22.78 18.74 73.57
C GLU A 60 23.64 17.91 74.50
N SER A 61 23.03 17.05 75.29
CA SER A 61 23.72 16.12 76.15
C SER A 61 24.53 15.01 75.47
N THR A 62 24.25 14.79 74.18
CA THR A 62 24.86 13.72 73.34
C THR A 62 26.25 14.06 72.86
N LEU A 63 26.55 15.37 72.72
CA LEU A 63 27.82 15.82 72.23
C LEU A 63 28.27 17.05 73.03
N GLY A 64 29.42 17.00 73.59
CA GLY A 64 30.07 18.13 74.33
C GLY A 64 31.59 18.04 74.28
N ALA A 65 32.25 19.07 74.86
CA ALA A 65 33.71 19.03 74.97
C ALA A 65 34.16 17.78 75.76
N GLY A 66 35.05 16.99 75.17
CA GLY A 66 35.52 15.75 75.69
C GLY A 66 34.80 14.47 75.25
N THR A 67 33.68 14.56 74.50
CA THR A 67 33.00 13.41 73.89
C THR A 67 33.94 12.69 72.92
N ARG A 68 34.05 11.36 73.06
CA ARG A 68 34.89 10.58 72.16
C ARG A 68 34.11 10.28 70.84
N ARG A 69 34.80 10.40 69.72
CA ARG A 69 34.25 10.12 68.38
C ARG A 69 33.62 8.72 68.27
N ASP A 70 34.30 7.73 68.91
CA ASP A 70 33.83 6.36 68.85
C ASP A 70 32.49 6.17 69.58
N ASP A 71 32.32 6.87 70.70
CA ASP A 71 31.06 6.84 71.46
C ASP A 71 29.94 7.55 70.73
N PHE A 72 30.27 8.67 70.05
CA PHE A 72 29.34 9.42 69.17
C PHE A 72 28.85 8.56 67.95
N LEU A 73 29.78 7.83 67.33
CA LEU A 73 29.41 6.91 66.20
C LEU A 73 28.59 5.72 66.72
N ALA A 74 28.94 5.15 67.88
CA ALA A 74 28.15 4.07 68.50
C ALA A 74 26.72 4.52 68.85
N ALA A 75 26.55 5.74 69.34
CA ALA A 75 25.26 6.32 69.65
C ALA A 75 24.45 6.56 68.32
N ALA A 76 25.08 6.96 67.24
CA ALA A 76 24.42 7.12 65.91
C ALA A 76 23.93 5.77 65.35
N VAL A 77 24.69 4.68 65.54
CA VAL A 77 24.23 3.32 65.22
C VAL A 77 23.04 2.90 66.12
N ALA A 78 23.09 3.16 67.39
CA ALA A 78 22.00 2.83 68.29
C ALA A 78 20.70 3.58 67.99
N ARG A 79 20.77 4.79 67.45
CA ARG A 79 19.61 5.58 66.95
C ARG A 79 19.15 5.19 65.55
N GLY A 80 19.87 4.29 64.85
CA GLY A 80 19.53 3.86 63.51
C GLY A 80 19.90 4.83 62.38
N GLU A 81 20.68 5.89 62.66
CA GLU A 81 21.11 6.91 61.67
C GLU A 81 22.13 6.37 60.68
N ILE A 82 22.97 5.46 61.13
CA ILE A 82 23.98 4.77 60.29
C ILE A 82 24.01 3.27 60.69
N SER A 83 24.36 2.43 59.70
CA SER A 83 24.61 1.01 59.99
C SER A 83 25.97 0.79 60.69
N GLN A 84 26.13 -0.33 61.39
CA GLN A 84 27.41 -0.69 61.99
C GLN A 84 28.56 -0.70 60.96
N ALA A 85 28.28 -1.22 59.77
CA ALA A 85 29.27 -1.23 58.66
C ALA A 85 29.72 0.19 58.27
N VAL A 86 28.80 1.15 58.22
CA VAL A 86 29.12 2.58 57.91
C VAL A 86 29.91 3.18 59.06
N ALA A 87 29.60 2.87 60.33
CA ALA A 87 30.36 3.35 61.47
C ALA A 87 31.81 2.82 61.47
N ASP A 88 32.01 1.52 61.21
CA ASP A 88 33.34 0.91 61.12
C ASP A 88 34.16 1.44 59.95
N GLN A 89 33.53 1.62 58.80
CA GLN A 89 34.15 2.25 57.63
C GLN A 89 34.55 3.73 57.93
N THR A 90 33.70 4.46 58.62
CA THR A 90 33.92 5.84 59.01
C THR A 90 35.11 5.94 59.97
N LYS A 91 35.24 5.05 60.99
CA LYS A 91 36.40 4.95 61.85
C LYS A 91 37.68 4.69 61.09
N ALA A 92 37.67 3.74 60.15
CA ALA A 92 38.82 3.46 59.30
C ALA A 92 39.26 4.66 58.46
N ARG A 93 38.29 5.42 57.93
CA ARG A 93 38.56 6.64 57.12
C ARG A 93 39.16 7.77 57.94
N PHE A 94 38.72 7.99 59.17
CA PHE A 94 39.35 8.95 60.07
C PHE A 94 40.81 8.58 60.30
N ASN A 95 41.11 7.31 60.50
CA ASN A 95 42.47 6.81 60.72
C ASN A 95 43.38 6.98 59.48
N SER A 96 42.77 7.01 58.28
CA SER A 96 43.50 7.20 57.02
C SER A 96 43.86 8.66 56.71
N SER A 97 43.43 9.60 57.52
CA SER A 97 43.58 11.06 57.31
C SER A 97 43.14 11.57 55.95
N ARG A 98 42.21 10.93 55.30
CA ARG A 98 41.61 11.33 53.99
C ARG A 98 40.21 11.92 54.18
N ALA A 99 39.89 12.90 53.33
CA ALA A 99 38.53 13.43 53.26
C ALA A 99 37.55 12.34 52.80
N PHE A 100 36.35 12.36 53.35
CA PHE A 100 35.28 11.44 52.96
C PHE A 100 33.91 12.10 53.14
N SER A 101 32.89 11.56 52.44
CA SER A 101 31.52 11.97 52.64
C SER A 101 30.59 10.75 52.57
N PHE A 102 29.44 10.85 53.19
CA PHE A 102 28.34 9.92 53.07
C PHE A 102 27.03 10.58 53.51
N ASP A 103 25.90 10.05 53.03
CA ASP A 103 24.61 10.55 53.41
C ASP A 103 24.07 9.67 54.59
N ARG A 104 23.41 10.31 55.56
CA ARG A 104 22.66 9.68 56.62
C ARG A 104 21.18 9.85 56.35
N LEU A 105 20.43 8.80 56.58
CA LEU A 105 18.98 8.90 56.64
C LEU A 105 18.59 9.03 58.14
N MET A 106 18.01 10.18 58.46
CA MET A 106 17.58 10.45 59.85
C MET A 106 16.23 9.75 60.14
N PRO A 107 15.92 9.44 61.41
CA PRO A 107 14.62 8.85 61.76
C PRO A 107 13.41 9.69 61.34
N SER A 108 13.54 11.00 61.22
CA SER A 108 12.53 11.90 60.70
C SER A 108 12.30 11.77 59.20
N GLY A 109 13.15 11.02 58.46
CA GLY A 109 13.15 10.92 57.00
C GLY A 109 14.00 11.98 56.27
N ARG A 110 14.66 12.86 57.07
CA ARG A 110 15.63 13.82 56.49
C ARG A 110 16.88 13.12 56.02
N VAL A 111 17.49 13.61 54.95
CA VAL A 111 18.79 13.14 54.42
C VAL A 111 19.86 14.17 54.77
N VAL A 112 20.81 13.77 55.57
CA VAL A 112 21.91 14.65 56.03
C VAL A 112 23.21 14.18 55.40
N ALA A 113 23.80 15.04 54.54
CA ALA A 113 25.11 14.83 53.99
C ALA A 113 26.18 15.12 55.06
N THR A 114 26.98 14.11 55.38
CA THR A 114 28.14 14.21 56.28
C THR A 114 29.40 14.31 55.47
N ASN A 115 30.16 15.43 55.63
CA ASN A 115 31.43 15.59 54.97
C ASN A 115 32.51 15.77 56.05
N ALA A 116 33.57 14.94 56.02
CA ALA A 116 34.70 15.02 56.92
C ALA A 116 35.96 15.37 56.15
N ARG A 117 36.64 16.40 56.57
CA ARG A 117 37.92 16.87 55.98
C ARG A 117 39.00 16.95 57.01
N PRO A 118 40.21 16.47 56.74
CA PRO A 118 41.35 16.64 57.64
C PRO A 118 41.77 18.11 57.74
N ALA A 119 42.11 18.53 58.92
CA ALA A 119 42.61 19.87 59.23
C ALA A 119 44.05 19.81 59.77
N ARG A 120 44.67 20.98 60.10
CA ARG A 120 46.02 21.05 60.62
C ARG A 120 46.09 20.32 61.97
N GLY A 121 47.25 19.73 62.28
CA GLY A 121 47.47 19.03 63.55
C GLY A 121 46.80 17.67 63.65
N GLY A 122 46.28 17.06 62.56
CA GLY A 122 45.61 15.74 62.55
C GLY A 122 44.18 15.77 63.00
N SER A 123 43.60 16.94 63.23
CA SER A 123 42.17 17.13 63.53
C SER A 123 41.30 16.95 62.30
N PHE A 124 40.00 16.78 62.50
CA PHE A 124 38.99 16.66 61.40
C PHE A 124 37.88 17.67 61.59
N VAL A 125 37.53 18.39 60.55
CA VAL A 125 36.29 19.17 60.48
C VAL A 125 35.24 18.35 59.80
N VAL A 126 34.12 18.13 60.48
CA VAL A 126 32.96 17.41 59.95
C VAL A 126 31.82 18.40 59.79
N THR A 127 31.21 18.43 58.59
CA THR A 127 30.01 19.24 58.34
C THR A 127 28.82 18.35 58.08
N PHE A 128 27.68 18.77 58.58
CA PHE A 128 26.38 18.12 58.41
C PHE A 128 25.43 19.08 57.73
N THR A 129 24.96 18.71 56.55
CA THR A 129 24.07 19.55 55.75
C THR A 129 22.78 18.80 55.42
N ASP A 130 21.65 19.39 55.74
CA ASP A 130 20.38 18.84 55.28
C ASP A 130 20.27 19.00 53.79
N VAL A 131 20.18 17.86 53.06
CA VAL A 131 20.10 17.81 51.59
C VAL A 131 18.79 17.20 51.11
N THR A 132 17.79 17.12 51.99
CA THR A 132 16.53 16.43 51.74
C THR A 132 15.81 16.99 50.54
N GLU A 133 15.60 18.32 50.51
CA GLU A 133 14.91 18.98 49.39
C GLU A 133 15.71 18.92 48.10
N ALA A 134 17.03 19.07 48.16
CA ALA A 134 17.90 18.94 47.00
C ALA A 134 17.87 17.52 46.39
N ARG A 135 17.83 16.48 47.23
CA ARG A 135 17.68 15.09 46.79
C ARG A 135 16.32 14.82 46.16
N LYS A 136 15.24 15.27 46.79
CA LYS A 136 13.87 15.13 46.20
C LYS A 136 13.78 15.81 44.84
N ALA A 137 14.26 17.03 44.76
CA ALA A 137 14.23 17.77 43.47
C ALA A 137 15.07 17.08 42.39
N ALA A 138 16.23 16.53 42.75
CA ALA A 138 17.06 15.75 41.81
C ALA A 138 16.36 14.48 41.32
N ASP A 139 15.71 13.72 42.23
CA ASP A 139 14.95 12.53 41.91
C ASP A 139 13.72 12.83 41.03
N GLU A 140 13.01 13.94 41.32
CA GLU A 140 11.88 14.38 40.50
C GLU A 140 12.32 14.78 39.10
N LEU A 141 13.44 15.50 38.99
CA LEU A 141 14.02 15.89 37.71
C LEU A 141 14.44 14.65 36.87
N ASP A 142 15.07 13.66 37.52
CA ASP A 142 15.49 12.44 36.79
C ASP A 142 14.27 11.63 36.30
N ARG A 143 13.21 11.52 37.14
CA ARG A 143 11.94 10.88 36.71
C ARG A 143 11.28 11.63 35.55
N ALA A 144 11.22 12.96 35.67
CA ALA A 144 10.63 13.79 34.61
C ALA A 144 11.43 13.66 33.28
N ARG A 145 12.76 13.66 33.38
CA ARG A 145 13.63 13.45 32.21
C ARG A 145 13.40 12.10 31.54
N LYS A 146 13.38 11.00 32.32
CA LYS A 146 13.12 9.66 31.78
C LYS A 146 11.75 9.57 31.13
N ALA A 147 10.72 10.12 31.77
CA ALA A 147 9.38 10.15 31.19
C ALA A 147 9.31 10.95 29.87
N ALA A 148 10.05 12.06 29.78
CA ALA A 148 10.16 12.86 28.56
C ALA A 148 10.88 12.10 27.44
N GLU A 149 12.01 11.43 27.74
CA GLU A 149 12.76 10.61 26.78
C GLU A 149 11.90 9.45 26.22
N GLU A 150 11.15 8.76 27.07
CA GLU A 150 10.22 7.69 26.66
C GLU A 150 9.06 8.24 25.80
N ALA A 151 8.51 9.40 26.17
CA ALA A 151 7.45 10.04 25.38
C ALA A 151 7.95 10.47 24.01
N GLU A 152 9.17 11.03 23.92
CA GLU A 152 9.79 11.39 22.66
C GLU A 152 10.04 10.18 21.76
N ALA A 153 10.56 9.09 22.33
CA ALA A 153 10.78 7.84 21.58
C ALA A 153 9.47 7.27 21.02
N ARG A 154 8.39 7.27 21.83
CA ARG A 154 7.06 6.84 21.36
C ARG A 154 6.51 7.75 20.26
N ALA A 155 6.66 9.06 20.41
CA ALA A 155 6.21 10.02 19.39
C ALA A 155 6.96 9.87 18.06
N ARG A 156 8.29 9.63 18.13
CA ARG A 156 9.11 9.36 16.92
C ARG A 156 8.67 8.07 16.22
N ALA A 157 8.46 6.99 16.97
CA ALA A 157 7.99 5.73 16.39
C ALA A 157 6.60 5.87 15.73
N ALA A 158 5.67 6.58 16.39
CA ALA A 158 4.35 6.85 15.84
C ALA A 158 4.41 7.70 14.56
N LEU A 159 5.29 8.70 14.50
CA LEU A 159 5.47 9.53 13.31
C LEU A 159 6.03 8.72 12.12
N VAL A 160 6.99 7.83 12.37
CA VAL A 160 7.53 6.94 11.32
C VAL A 160 6.43 6.02 10.78
N ALA A 161 5.66 5.39 11.67
CA ALA A 161 4.56 4.51 11.27
C ALA A 161 3.47 5.26 10.49
N GLU A 162 3.15 6.50 10.88
CA GLU A 162 2.17 7.33 10.18
C GLU A 162 2.66 7.73 8.77
N ARG A 163 3.92 8.13 8.64
CA ARG A 163 4.51 8.45 7.33
C ARG A 163 4.50 7.25 6.39
N ALA A 164 4.82 6.05 6.90
CA ALA A 164 4.76 4.83 6.10
C ALA A 164 3.34 4.56 5.58
N ARG A 165 2.32 4.70 6.44
CA ARG A 165 0.91 4.54 6.04
C ARG A 165 0.46 5.59 5.01
N GLN A 166 0.87 6.85 5.18
CA GLN A 166 0.57 7.92 4.22
C GLN A 166 1.20 7.65 2.85
N GLN A 167 2.44 7.17 2.83
CA GLN A 167 3.13 6.82 1.59
C GLN A 167 2.46 5.62 0.89
N GLU A 168 2.05 4.60 1.63
CA GLU A 168 1.31 3.46 1.11
C GLU A 168 -0.04 3.89 0.52
N ALA A 169 -0.80 4.73 1.24
CA ALA A 169 -2.07 5.28 0.76
C ALA A 169 -1.90 6.13 -0.50
N GLN A 170 -0.81 6.90 -0.60
CA GLN A 170 -0.49 7.69 -1.78
C GLN A 170 -0.19 6.81 -3.00
N LEU A 171 0.59 5.73 -2.82
CA LEU A 171 0.87 4.77 -3.90
C LEU A 171 -0.41 4.08 -4.39
N LEU A 172 -1.30 3.67 -3.47
CA LEU A 172 -2.59 3.09 -3.85
C LEU A 172 -3.48 4.07 -4.60
N SER A 173 -3.49 5.34 -4.20
CA SER A 173 -4.24 6.39 -4.92
C SER A 173 -3.67 6.62 -6.33
N GLU A 174 -2.36 6.62 -6.48
CA GLU A 174 -1.70 6.73 -7.79
C GLU A 174 -2.04 5.53 -8.69
N LEU A 175 -2.03 4.32 -8.13
CA LEU A 175 -2.47 3.12 -8.85
C LEU A 175 -3.91 3.26 -9.35
N ASP A 176 -4.83 3.71 -8.48
CA ASP A 176 -6.24 3.90 -8.83
C ASP A 176 -6.41 4.90 -9.98
N GLU A 177 -5.70 6.04 -9.96
CA GLU A 177 -5.74 7.03 -11.04
C GLU A 177 -5.31 6.43 -12.40
N TRP A 178 -4.19 5.70 -12.40
CA TRP A 178 -3.71 5.04 -13.61
C TRP A 178 -4.68 3.97 -14.12
N LEU A 179 -5.18 3.10 -13.23
CA LEU A 179 -6.11 2.03 -13.57
C LEU A 179 -7.44 2.57 -14.12
N GLN A 180 -7.95 3.68 -13.57
CA GLN A 180 -9.18 4.32 -14.05
C GLN A 180 -9.02 4.97 -15.43
N SER A 181 -7.80 5.37 -15.80
CA SER A 181 -7.53 5.97 -17.09
C SER A 181 -7.42 4.96 -18.24
N CYS A 182 -7.28 3.66 -17.92
CA CYS A 182 -7.10 2.61 -18.91
C CYS A 182 -8.36 2.41 -19.77
N LYS A 183 -8.15 2.31 -21.09
CA LYS A 183 -9.22 2.09 -22.08
C LYS A 183 -9.38 0.62 -22.46
N SER A 184 -8.38 -0.21 -22.23
CA SER A 184 -8.37 -1.64 -22.55
C SER A 184 -7.67 -2.45 -21.47
N LEU A 185 -7.84 -3.78 -21.50
CA LEU A 185 -7.11 -4.69 -20.62
C LEU A 185 -5.60 -4.65 -20.90
N ASP A 186 -5.17 -4.48 -22.16
CA ASP A 186 -3.75 -4.40 -22.51
C ASP A 186 -3.07 -3.18 -21.87
N GLU A 187 -3.74 -2.01 -21.90
CA GLU A 187 -3.26 -0.82 -21.20
C GLU A 187 -3.18 -1.06 -19.69
N LEU A 188 -4.19 -1.72 -19.12
CA LEU A 188 -4.24 -2.06 -17.71
C LEU A 188 -3.08 -2.98 -17.32
N TYR A 189 -2.81 -4.03 -18.09
CA TYR A 189 -1.69 -4.95 -17.83
C TYR A 189 -0.33 -4.24 -17.91
N MET A 190 -0.18 -3.30 -18.85
CA MET A 190 1.02 -2.46 -18.95
C MET A 190 1.21 -1.58 -17.70
N VAL A 191 0.14 -0.97 -17.20
CA VAL A 191 0.15 -0.17 -15.97
C VAL A 191 0.52 -1.04 -14.77
N VAL A 192 -0.17 -2.18 -14.59
CA VAL A 192 0.10 -3.13 -13.50
C VAL A 192 1.56 -3.54 -13.49
N ARG A 193 2.10 -3.98 -14.63
CA ARG A 193 3.50 -4.39 -14.73
C ARG A 193 4.47 -3.30 -14.28
N LYS A 194 4.28 -2.07 -14.76
CA LYS A 194 5.17 -0.96 -14.45
C LYS A 194 5.04 -0.50 -13.00
N PHE A 195 3.82 -0.40 -12.52
CA PHE A 195 3.55 0.04 -11.15
C PHE A 195 4.08 -0.97 -10.12
N MET A 196 3.75 -2.26 -10.27
CA MET A 196 4.17 -3.30 -9.34
C MET A 196 5.69 -3.46 -9.27
N ALA A 197 6.38 -3.35 -10.41
CA ALA A 197 7.85 -3.38 -10.44
C ALA A 197 8.48 -2.21 -9.66
N SER A 198 7.82 -1.05 -9.62
CA SER A 198 8.30 0.12 -8.88
C SER A 198 7.90 0.10 -7.42
N ALA A 199 6.64 -0.21 -7.12
CA ALA A 199 6.06 -0.13 -5.77
C ALA A 199 6.49 -1.29 -4.87
N LEU A 200 6.73 -2.48 -5.43
CA LEU A 200 7.25 -3.67 -4.75
C LEU A 200 8.66 -3.99 -5.25
N ALA A 201 9.57 -3.04 -5.11
CA ALA A 201 10.95 -3.22 -5.54
C ALA A 201 11.59 -4.46 -4.90
N GLY A 202 12.25 -5.28 -5.73
CA GLY A 202 12.84 -6.56 -5.30
C GLY A 202 11.87 -7.74 -5.27
N SER A 203 10.55 -7.53 -5.45
CA SER A 203 9.61 -8.62 -5.66
C SER A 203 9.55 -9.02 -7.14
N THR A 204 9.14 -10.25 -7.38
CA THR A 204 8.74 -10.72 -8.71
C THR A 204 7.25 -11.08 -8.68
N GLY A 205 6.57 -10.94 -9.79
CA GLY A 205 5.16 -11.32 -9.80
C GLY A 205 4.56 -11.47 -11.18
N GLU A 206 3.39 -12.06 -11.19
CA GLU A 206 2.67 -12.50 -12.37
C GLU A 206 1.17 -12.27 -12.19
N LEU A 207 0.50 -11.93 -13.29
CA LEU A 207 -0.95 -11.81 -13.36
C LEU A 207 -1.48 -12.80 -14.39
N TYR A 208 -2.41 -13.62 -13.99
CA TYR A 208 -3.09 -14.61 -14.78
C TYR A 208 -4.58 -14.28 -14.87
N ILE A 209 -5.18 -14.44 -16.03
CA ILE A 209 -6.61 -14.22 -16.25
C ILE A 209 -7.22 -15.48 -16.87
N TYR A 210 -8.42 -15.86 -16.44
CA TYR A 210 -9.13 -16.99 -17.00
C TYR A 210 -9.30 -16.83 -18.52
N SER A 211 -8.97 -17.90 -19.26
CA SER A 211 -9.31 -18.04 -20.67
C SER A 211 -10.84 -18.03 -20.86
N ASN A 212 -11.28 -17.87 -22.08
CA ASN A 212 -12.72 -17.89 -22.40
C ASN A 212 -13.41 -19.22 -22.05
N SER A 213 -12.66 -20.36 -22.09
CA SER A 213 -13.17 -21.68 -21.68
C SER A 213 -13.32 -21.83 -20.16
N ARG A 214 -12.67 -20.96 -19.36
CA ARG A 214 -12.54 -21.04 -17.90
C ARG A 214 -11.82 -22.28 -17.37
N ASP A 215 -11.18 -23.06 -18.23
CA ASP A 215 -10.46 -24.28 -17.85
C ASP A 215 -9.02 -24.02 -17.41
N VAL A 216 -8.44 -22.93 -17.89
CA VAL A 216 -7.08 -22.51 -17.59
C VAL A 216 -7.00 -21.00 -17.36
N LEU A 217 -5.95 -20.56 -16.68
CA LEU A 217 -5.61 -19.14 -16.56
C LEU A 217 -4.41 -18.86 -17.44
N ASP A 218 -4.54 -17.88 -18.31
CA ASP A 218 -3.49 -17.42 -19.22
C ASP A 218 -2.65 -16.35 -18.54
N GLY A 219 -1.32 -16.44 -18.68
CA GLY A 219 -0.39 -15.43 -18.20
C GLY A 219 -0.49 -14.16 -19.03
N THR A 220 -0.91 -13.06 -18.40
CA THR A 220 -1.16 -11.79 -19.11
C THR A 220 -0.07 -10.76 -18.94
N CYS A 221 0.55 -10.66 -17.77
CA CYS A 221 1.71 -9.81 -17.54
C CYS A 221 2.56 -10.30 -16.37
N GLN A 222 3.83 -9.89 -16.38
CA GLN A 222 4.81 -10.17 -15.34
C GLN A 222 5.68 -8.96 -15.06
N TRP A 223 6.25 -8.91 -13.85
CA TRP A 223 7.26 -7.91 -13.49
C TRP A 223 8.43 -8.57 -12.76
N SER A 224 9.65 -8.11 -13.09
CA SER A 224 10.91 -8.55 -12.46
C SER A 224 11.16 -10.07 -12.51
N SER A 225 10.41 -10.85 -13.27
CA SER A 225 10.60 -12.28 -13.48
C SER A 225 10.87 -12.55 -14.96
N PRO A 226 11.84 -13.43 -15.30
CA PRO A 226 12.06 -13.85 -16.67
C PRO A 226 11.09 -14.96 -17.14
N ASP A 227 10.47 -15.68 -16.21
CA ASP A 227 9.74 -16.92 -16.49
C ASP A 227 8.27 -16.80 -16.06
N LEU A 228 7.39 -16.38 -16.97
CA LEU A 228 5.95 -16.47 -16.83
C LEU A 228 5.49 -17.86 -17.28
N HIS A 229 4.63 -18.52 -16.50
CA HIS A 229 3.89 -19.65 -17.03
C HIS A 229 2.90 -19.18 -18.09
N ASP A 230 2.91 -19.82 -19.25
CA ASP A 230 1.92 -19.52 -20.28
C ASP A 230 0.50 -19.78 -19.75
N HIS A 231 0.33 -20.89 -19.02
CA HIS A 231 -0.95 -21.30 -18.45
C HIS A 231 -0.78 -21.95 -17.08
N ILE A 232 -1.76 -21.74 -16.20
CA ILE A 232 -1.89 -22.46 -14.94
C ILE A 232 -3.31 -23.03 -14.78
N ALA A 233 -3.41 -24.20 -14.14
CA ALA A 233 -4.72 -24.81 -13.83
C ALA A 233 -5.31 -24.14 -12.59
N PRO A 234 -6.64 -23.91 -12.54
CA PRO A 234 -7.31 -23.25 -11.40
C PRO A 234 -7.13 -24.00 -10.08
N ASP A 235 -7.10 -25.31 -10.11
CA ASP A 235 -6.95 -26.19 -8.94
C ASP A 235 -5.50 -26.25 -8.44
N SER A 236 -4.52 -25.77 -9.20
CA SER A 236 -3.10 -25.69 -8.81
C SER A 236 -2.80 -24.63 -7.75
N CYS A 237 -3.76 -23.73 -7.44
CA CYS A 237 -3.56 -22.62 -6.51
C CYS A 237 -4.52 -22.66 -5.32
N TRP A 238 -3.95 -22.60 -4.10
CA TRP A 238 -4.73 -22.55 -2.87
C TRP A 238 -5.60 -21.29 -2.75
N ALA A 239 -5.18 -20.15 -3.30
CA ALA A 239 -5.98 -18.93 -3.29
C ALA A 239 -7.25 -19.07 -4.13
N LEU A 240 -7.14 -19.63 -5.33
CA LEU A 240 -8.28 -19.89 -6.23
C LEU A 240 -9.26 -20.89 -5.63
N ARG A 241 -8.74 -21.99 -5.08
CA ARG A 241 -9.56 -23.02 -4.41
C ARG A 241 -10.31 -22.50 -3.19
N ARG A 242 -9.78 -21.50 -2.49
CA ARG A 242 -10.35 -20.92 -1.26
C ARG A 242 -11.14 -19.63 -1.51
N GLY A 243 -11.04 -19.03 -2.69
CA GLY A 243 -11.65 -17.75 -3.05
C GLY A 243 -11.15 -16.56 -2.21
N ARG A 244 -9.93 -16.65 -1.66
CA ARG A 244 -9.32 -15.58 -0.86
C ARG A 244 -7.80 -15.61 -0.96
N ALA A 245 -7.15 -14.49 -0.65
CA ALA A 245 -5.70 -14.39 -0.63
C ALA A 245 -5.07 -15.53 0.19
N TYR A 246 -4.03 -16.12 -0.36
CA TYR A 246 -3.23 -17.17 0.26
C TYR A 246 -1.80 -16.71 0.42
N ILE A 247 -1.29 -16.76 1.63
CA ILE A 247 0.07 -16.39 1.98
C ILE A 247 0.84 -17.66 2.32
N HIS A 248 1.92 -17.89 1.59
CA HIS A 248 2.90 -18.91 1.94
C HIS A 248 4.03 -18.26 2.73
N ASN A 249 4.24 -18.74 3.95
CA ASN A 249 5.30 -18.25 4.84
C ASN A 249 6.13 -19.44 5.31
N PRO A 250 7.40 -19.53 4.92
CA PRO A 250 8.31 -20.56 5.41
C PRO A 250 8.36 -20.55 6.95
N GLY A 251 8.39 -21.72 7.56
CA GLY A 251 8.38 -21.87 9.02
C GLY A 251 7.00 -21.79 9.68
N SER A 252 5.92 -21.56 8.94
CA SER A 252 4.54 -21.68 9.40
C SER A 252 3.84 -22.88 8.79
N ILE A 253 2.63 -23.24 9.32
CA ILE A 253 1.79 -24.27 8.69
C ILE A 253 1.21 -23.70 7.38
N SER A 254 1.94 -23.86 6.29
CA SER A 254 1.53 -23.46 4.95
C SER A 254 1.90 -24.54 3.93
N PHE A 255 1.16 -24.62 2.83
CA PHE A 255 1.37 -25.62 1.78
C PHE A 255 1.75 -24.90 0.49
N THR A 256 2.77 -25.38 -0.20
CA THR A 256 3.16 -24.83 -1.50
C THR A 256 2.05 -25.05 -2.53
N CYS A 257 1.69 -24.01 -3.29
CA CYS A 257 0.80 -24.15 -4.44
C CYS A 257 1.48 -24.98 -5.53
N GLN A 258 0.73 -25.83 -6.24
CA GLN A 258 1.31 -26.69 -7.27
C GLN A 258 2.00 -25.89 -8.38
N HIS A 259 1.40 -24.78 -8.85
CA HIS A 259 1.99 -23.90 -9.87
C HIS A 259 3.33 -23.29 -9.41
N VAL A 260 3.54 -23.13 -8.09
CA VAL A 260 4.83 -22.65 -7.54
C VAL A 260 5.80 -23.79 -7.37
N ALA A 261 5.31 -24.97 -6.92
CA ALA A 261 6.13 -26.16 -6.74
C ALA A 261 6.77 -26.65 -8.04
N GLU A 262 6.11 -26.45 -9.17
CA GLU A 262 6.63 -26.77 -10.51
C GLU A 262 7.87 -25.95 -10.89
N GLN A 263 7.98 -24.71 -10.37
CA GLN A 263 9.14 -23.83 -10.62
C GLN A 263 10.21 -23.93 -9.53
N LEU A 264 9.81 -23.95 -8.26
CA LEU A 264 10.70 -23.75 -7.11
C LEU A 264 10.87 -25.00 -6.25
N GLY A 265 10.14 -26.07 -6.58
CA GLY A 265 10.08 -27.29 -5.77
C GLY A 265 8.99 -27.26 -4.68
N PRO A 266 8.59 -28.46 -4.18
CA PRO A 266 7.46 -28.60 -3.25
C PRO A 266 7.71 -27.98 -1.86
N ASP A 267 8.97 -27.90 -1.45
CA ASP A 267 9.40 -27.40 -0.13
C ASP A 267 10.10 -26.04 -0.23
N THR A 268 9.58 -25.15 -1.08
CA THR A 268 10.19 -23.83 -1.28
C THR A 268 10.21 -23.00 0.01
N GLU A 269 11.35 -22.40 0.30
CA GLU A 269 11.52 -21.44 1.39
C GLU A 269 11.24 -19.98 0.96
N VAL A 270 10.86 -19.76 -0.30
CA VAL A 270 10.53 -18.42 -0.81
C VAL A 270 9.15 -18.01 -0.36
N PRO A 271 8.99 -16.90 0.38
CA PRO A 271 7.69 -16.38 0.76
C PRO A 271 6.96 -15.80 -0.46
N TYR A 272 5.68 -16.14 -0.61
CA TYR A 272 4.87 -15.61 -1.70
C TYR A 272 3.42 -15.40 -1.29
N ILE A 273 2.70 -14.64 -2.11
CA ILE A 273 1.27 -14.40 -1.97
C ILE A 273 0.58 -14.70 -3.30
N CYS A 274 -0.56 -15.36 -3.20
CA CYS A 274 -1.52 -15.52 -4.28
C CYS A 274 -2.79 -14.75 -3.93
N VAL A 275 -3.17 -13.77 -4.75
CA VAL A 275 -4.38 -12.96 -4.58
C VAL A 275 -5.34 -13.26 -5.72
N PRO A 276 -6.55 -13.83 -5.44
CA PRO A 276 -7.53 -14.05 -6.48
C PRO A 276 -8.08 -12.71 -6.99
N ILE A 277 -8.17 -12.56 -8.29
CA ILE A 277 -8.79 -11.40 -8.94
C ILE A 277 -10.28 -11.69 -9.08
N ILE A 278 -11.11 -10.93 -8.37
CA ILE A 278 -12.55 -11.16 -8.30
C ILE A 278 -13.29 -10.01 -8.97
N ALA A 279 -14.15 -10.32 -9.95
CA ALA A 279 -14.99 -9.37 -10.65
C ALA A 279 -16.47 -9.81 -10.56
N HIS A 280 -17.35 -8.94 -10.08
CA HIS A 280 -18.80 -9.20 -9.95
C HIS A 280 -19.15 -10.49 -9.18
N GLY A 281 -18.32 -10.89 -8.22
CA GLY A 281 -18.50 -12.11 -7.43
C GLY A 281 -17.86 -13.37 -8.01
N ASP A 282 -17.40 -13.34 -9.26
CA ASP A 282 -16.68 -14.41 -9.93
C ASP A 282 -15.17 -14.20 -9.86
N THR A 283 -14.42 -15.28 -9.65
CA THR A 283 -12.96 -15.23 -9.80
C THR A 283 -12.64 -15.17 -11.30
N VAL A 284 -11.93 -14.13 -11.71
CA VAL A 284 -11.56 -13.88 -13.12
C VAL A 284 -10.06 -14.01 -13.36
N GLY A 285 -9.25 -14.22 -12.31
CA GLY A 285 -7.81 -14.34 -12.44
C GLY A 285 -7.08 -14.56 -11.13
N LEU A 286 -5.77 -14.51 -11.19
CA LEU A 286 -4.84 -14.68 -10.07
C LEU A 286 -3.67 -13.72 -10.20
N MET A 287 -3.35 -12.98 -9.15
CA MET A 287 -2.08 -12.29 -9.02
C MET A 287 -1.18 -13.11 -8.09
N HIS A 288 -0.01 -13.49 -8.56
CA HIS A 288 1.02 -14.18 -7.79
C HIS A 288 2.20 -13.23 -7.57
N VAL A 289 2.67 -13.10 -6.32
CA VAL A 289 3.79 -12.22 -5.96
C VAL A 289 4.75 -12.98 -5.07
N ARG A 290 6.00 -13.11 -5.51
CA ARG A 290 7.11 -13.59 -4.71
C ARG A 290 7.81 -12.40 -4.08
N LEU A 291 7.86 -12.37 -2.77
CA LEU A 291 8.52 -11.30 -2.03
C LEU A 291 10.02 -11.59 -1.94
N ALA A 292 10.84 -10.55 -1.97
CA ALA A 292 12.26 -10.71 -1.68
C ALA A 292 12.38 -11.27 -0.26
N GLY A 293 12.84 -12.51 -0.16
CA GLY A 293 13.09 -13.16 1.12
C GLY A 293 14.45 -12.74 1.62
N ASP A 294 14.51 -12.12 2.79
CA ASP A 294 15.69 -12.28 3.61
C ASP A 294 15.29 -12.84 4.97
N THR A 295 16.17 -13.65 5.50
CA THR A 295 15.87 -14.55 6.60
C THR A 295 16.47 -14.01 7.86
N GLY A 296 15.64 -13.47 8.77
CA GLY A 296 15.96 -13.58 10.16
C GLY A 296 16.06 -12.36 11.05
N SER A 297 15.64 -11.17 10.68
CA SER A 297 15.50 -10.06 11.62
C SER A 297 14.04 -9.68 11.87
N ARG A 298 13.73 -9.22 13.08
CA ARG A 298 12.37 -8.81 13.48
C ARG A 298 11.86 -7.58 12.69
N GLU A 299 12.78 -6.72 12.23
CA GLU A 299 12.49 -5.55 11.40
C GLU A 299 12.13 -5.96 9.97
N GLU A 300 12.70 -7.05 9.46
CA GLU A 300 12.42 -7.62 8.15
C GLU A 300 11.08 -8.37 8.12
N ASP A 301 10.67 -8.98 9.24
CA ASP A 301 9.34 -9.60 9.39
C ASP A 301 8.22 -8.55 9.32
N ASP A 302 8.42 -7.39 9.91
CA ASP A 302 7.46 -6.27 9.85
C ASP A 302 7.41 -5.66 8.44
N ALA A 303 8.54 -5.47 7.77
CA ALA A 303 8.60 -4.99 6.39
C ALA A 303 7.96 -5.97 5.40
N THR A 304 8.20 -7.26 5.57
CA THR A 304 7.59 -8.32 4.76
C THR A 304 6.08 -8.38 4.98
N THR A 305 5.61 -8.17 6.20
CA THR A 305 4.18 -8.11 6.53
C THR A 305 3.51 -6.89 5.88
N GLY A 306 4.16 -5.72 5.89
CA GLY A 306 3.70 -4.52 5.18
C GLY A 306 3.60 -4.76 3.67
N ALA A 307 4.64 -5.30 3.04
CA ALA A 307 4.65 -5.62 1.61
C ALA A 307 3.54 -6.63 1.23
N ARG A 308 3.24 -7.60 2.10
CA ARG A 308 2.13 -8.55 1.92
C ARG A 308 0.77 -7.85 1.90
N THR A 309 0.53 -7.00 2.90
CA THR A 309 -0.72 -6.25 3.01
C THR A 309 -0.89 -5.34 1.81
N PHE A 310 0.14 -4.62 1.42
CA PHE A 310 0.14 -3.77 0.24
C PHE A 310 -0.13 -4.54 -1.06
N ALA A 311 0.50 -5.71 -1.25
CA ALA A 311 0.24 -6.56 -2.42
C ALA A 311 -1.23 -7.02 -2.49
N VAL A 312 -1.84 -7.38 -1.36
CA VAL A 312 -3.26 -7.74 -1.31
C VAL A 312 -4.13 -6.55 -1.70
N GLN A 313 -3.87 -5.36 -1.17
CA GLN A 313 -4.61 -4.15 -1.52
C GLN A 313 -4.45 -3.77 -3.00
N CYS A 314 -3.24 -3.89 -3.56
CA CYS A 314 -3.03 -3.73 -5.00
C CYS A 314 -3.88 -4.73 -5.80
N GLY A 315 -3.92 -6.00 -5.40
CA GLY A 315 -4.74 -7.03 -6.04
C GLY A 315 -6.22 -6.69 -6.03
N GLU A 316 -6.75 -6.15 -4.93
CA GLU A 316 -8.14 -5.69 -4.83
C GLU A 316 -8.43 -4.52 -5.80
N ARG A 317 -7.52 -3.54 -5.91
CA ARG A 317 -7.65 -2.42 -6.86
C ARG A 317 -7.61 -2.89 -8.31
N ILE A 318 -6.67 -3.77 -8.62
CA ILE A 318 -6.55 -4.40 -9.95
C ILE A 318 -7.81 -5.20 -10.28
N SER A 319 -8.36 -5.94 -9.32
CA SER A 319 -9.62 -6.69 -9.48
C SER A 319 -10.76 -5.78 -9.90
N LEU A 320 -10.95 -4.68 -9.18
CA LEU A 320 -12.00 -3.70 -9.49
C LEU A 320 -11.80 -3.07 -10.85
N ALA A 321 -10.56 -2.72 -11.21
CA ALA A 321 -10.25 -2.13 -12.51
C ALA A 321 -10.52 -3.10 -13.67
N ILE A 322 -10.12 -4.36 -13.56
CA ILE A 322 -10.41 -5.42 -14.56
C ILE A 322 -11.93 -5.60 -14.71
N ALA A 323 -12.66 -5.65 -13.57
CA ALA A 323 -14.11 -5.73 -13.59
C ALA A 323 -14.75 -4.57 -14.36
N ASN A 324 -14.30 -3.34 -14.11
CA ASN A 324 -14.81 -2.14 -14.77
C ASN A 324 -14.51 -2.11 -16.27
N VAL A 325 -13.31 -2.51 -16.69
CA VAL A 325 -12.97 -2.59 -18.12
C VAL A 325 -13.83 -3.63 -18.81
N LYS A 326 -13.95 -4.84 -18.28
CA LYS A 326 -14.80 -5.91 -18.83
C LYS A 326 -16.27 -5.48 -18.92
N LEU A 327 -16.81 -4.90 -17.85
CA LEU A 327 -18.19 -4.40 -17.85
C LEU A 327 -18.42 -3.33 -18.91
N ARG A 328 -17.47 -2.39 -19.07
CA ARG A 328 -17.55 -1.37 -20.10
C ARG A 328 -17.54 -1.96 -21.51
N ASP A 329 -16.69 -2.95 -21.75
CA ASP A 329 -16.62 -3.65 -23.04
C ASP A 329 -17.90 -4.44 -23.31
N GLU A 330 -18.46 -5.14 -22.31
CA GLU A 330 -19.76 -5.81 -22.41
C GLU A 330 -20.90 -4.83 -22.71
N LEU A 331 -20.95 -3.69 -21.99
CA LEU A 331 -21.96 -2.65 -22.24
C LEU A 331 -21.80 -2.01 -23.61
N TYR A 332 -20.56 -1.83 -24.06
CA TYR A 332 -20.27 -1.34 -25.41
C TYR A 332 -20.77 -2.33 -26.45
N ASP A 333 -20.48 -3.62 -26.30
CA ASP A 333 -20.94 -4.66 -27.21
C ASP A 333 -22.49 -4.77 -27.21
N GLN A 334 -23.13 -4.80 -26.05
CA GLN A 334 -24.59 -4.79 -25.96
C GLN A 334 -25.23 -3.55 -26.61
N SER A 335 -24.57 -2.40 -26.50
CA SER A 335 -25.05 -1.14 -27.09
C SER A 335 -24.81 -1.04 -28.61
N THR A 336 -23.82 -1.77 -29.14
CA THR A 336 -23.35 -1.60 -30.52
C THR A 336 -23.57 -2.81 -31.41
N ARG A 337 -23.73 -4.01 -30.82
CA ARG A 337 -23.90 -5.26 -31.56
C ARG A 337 -25.29 -5.87 -31.41
N ASP A 338 -25.64 -6.71 -32.37
CA ASP A 338 -26.80 -7.60 -32.31
C ASP A 338 -26.42 -8.90 -31.58
N PRO A 339 -27.15 -9.30 -30.52
CA PRO A 339 -26.76 -10.45 -29.70
C PRO A 339 -26.85 -11.81 -30.40
N LEU A 340 -27.66 -11.93 -31.45
CA LEU A 340 -27.83 -13.18 -32.19
C LEU A 340 -26.71 -13.40 -33.22
N THR A 341 -26.36 -12.36 -33.95
CA THR A 341 -25.43 -12.47 -35.10
C THR A 341 -24.02 -11.99 -34.79
N GLY A 342 -23.81 -11.24 -33.71
CA GLY A 342 -22.55 -10.60 -33.36
C GLY A 342 -22.15 -9.45 -34.30
N LEU A 343 -22.95 -9.13 -35.33
CA LEU A 343 -22.77 -7.99 -36.19
C LEU A 343 -23.12 -6.68 -35.46
N TYR A 344 -22.75 -5.53 -36.03
CA TYR A 344 -23.22 -4.26 -35.48
C TYR A 344 -24.76 -4.19 -35.54
N ASN A 345 -25.35 -3.50 -34.55
CA ASN A 345 -26.79 -3.23 -34.56
C ASN A 345 -27.12 -2.03 -35.44
N ARG A 346 -28.40 -1.86 -35.78
CA ARG A 346 -28.90 -0.77 -36.64
C ARG A 346 -28.50 0.61 -36.11
N ARG A 347 -28.55 0.84 -34.83
CA ARG A 347 -28.25 2.14 -34.21
C ARG A 347 -26.80 2.56 -34.48
N PHE A 348 -25.87 1.68 -34.16
CA PHE A 348 -24.45 1.92 -34.39
C PHE A 348 -24.11 2.10 -35.87
N PHE A 349 -24.72 1.30 -36.74
CA PHE A 349 -24.53 1.38 -38.17
C PHE A 349 -24.98 2.72 -38.77
N LEU A 350 -26.14 3.24 -38.36
CA LEU A 350 -26.63 4.54 -38.80
C LEU A 350 -25.72 5.68 -38.35
N ASP A 351 -25.17 5.61 -37.15
CA ASP A 351 -24.22 6.60 -36.66
C ASP A 351 -22.87 6.52 -37.41
N ALA A 352 -22.39 5.31 -37.70
CA ALA A 352 -21.21 5.11 -38.54
C ALA A 352 -21.42 5.66 -39.99
N MET A 353 -22.58 5.42 -40.58
CA MET A 353 -22.95 5.96 -41.90
C MET A 353 -22.93 7.49 -41.93
N ARG A 354 -23.49 8.16 -40.90
CA ARG A 354 -23.46 9.63 -40.78
C ARG A 354 -22.01 10.14 -40.72
N ARG A 355 -21.14 9.49 -39.92
CA ARG A 355 -19.71 9.85 -39.88
C ARG A 355 -19.01 9.63 -41.21
N LEU A 356 -19.34 8.54 -41.92
CA LEU A 356 -18.77 8.23 -43.23
C LEU A 356 -19.19 9.23 -44.27
N ILE A 357 -20.48 9.64 -44.33
CA ILE A 357 -20.97 10.72 -45.22
C ILE A 357 -20.17 12.00 -44.98
N ALA A 358 -20.05 12.46 -43.72
CA ALA A 358 -19.33 13.68 -43.39
C ALA A 358 -17.82 13.61 -43.75
N LYS A 359 -17.21 12.42 -43.70
CA LYS A 359 -15.83 12.19 -44.14
C LYS A 359 -15.73 12.22 -45.67
N SER A 360 -16.64 11.54 -46.36
CA SER A 360 -16.68 11.42 -47.82
C SER A 360 -16.95 12.76 -48.51
N ASP A 361 -17.83 13.59 -47.94
CA ASP A 361 -18.05 14.97 -48.41
C ASP A 361 -16.78 15.85 -48.37
N ARG A 362 -15.91 15.63 -47.37
CA ARG A 362 -14.65 16.39 -47.23
C ARG A 362 -13.53 15.85 -48.10
N THR A 363 -13.51 14.55 -48.36
CA THR A 363 -12.39 13.88 -49.08
C THR A 363 -12.71 13.53 -50.51
N ASP A 364 -13.94 13.80 -50.97
CA ASP A 364 -14.49 13.42 -52.28
C ASP A 364 -14.28 11.92 -52.60
N ARG A 365 -14.33 11.08 -51.59
CA ARG A 365 -14.21 9.62 -51.75
C ARG A 365 -15.57 8.98 -51.67
N PRO A 366 -15.94 8.12 -52.64
CA PRO A 366 -17.21 7.43 -52.61
C PRO A 366 -17.21 6.35 -51.51
N PHE A 367 -18.40 5.86 -51.18
CA PHE A 367 -18.59 4.62 -50.43
C PHE A 367 -19.88 3.93 -50.90
N GLY A 368 -19.90 2.61 -50.74
CA GLY A 368 -21.05 1.79 -51.05
C GLY A 368 -21.90 1.44 -49.85
N LEU A 369 -23.19 1.25 -50.09
CA LEU A 369 -24.15 0.65 -49.19
C LEU A 369 -24.75 -0.56 -49.87
N VAL A 370 -24.68 -1.72 -49.20
CA VAL A 370 -25.42 -2.93 -49.56
C VAL A 370 -26.53 -3.13 -48.54
N TYR A 371 -27.74 -3.38 -49.02
CA TYR A 371 -28.88 -3.75 -48.19
C TYR A 371 -29.35 -5.15 -48.58
N LEU A 372 -29.43 -6.07 -47.61
CA LEU A 372 -29.60 -7.50 -47.86
C LEU A 372 -30.77 -8.04 -47.05
N ASP A 373 -31.39 -9.09 -47.56
CA ASP A 373 -32.52 -9.77 -46.90
C ASP A 373 -32.43 -11.26 -47.18
N ALA A 374 -32.71 -12.09 -46.14
CA ALA A 374 -32.68 -13.52 -46.26
C ALA A 374 -33.97 -14.02 -47.01
N ASP A 375 -33.77 -14.64 -48.14
CA ASP A 375 -34.85 -15.07 -48.98
C ASP A 375 -35.74 -16.12 -48.34
N HIS A 376 -37.06 -15.89 -48.41
CA HIS A 376 -38.08 -16.82 -47.89
C HIS A 376 -37.95 -17.15 -46.39
N PHE A 377 -37.28 -16.31 -45.57
CA PHE A 377 -36.96 -16.57 -44.17
C PHE A 377 -38.23 -16.83 -43.31
N LYS A 378 -39.31 -16.08 -43.58
CA LYS A 378 -40.59 -16.34 -42.89
C LYS A 378 -41.11 -17.77 -43.15
N SER A 379 -41.11 -18.23 -44.40
CA SER A 379 -41.53 -19.59 -44.75
C SER A 379 -40.62 -20.66 -44.14
N PHE A 380 -39.31 -20.32 -44.05
CA PHE A 380 -38.36 -21.19 -43.37
C PHE A 380 -38.69 -21.34 -41.89
N ASN A 381 -38.96 -20.24 -41.19
CA ASN A 381 -39.40 -20.28 -39.78
C ASN A 381 -40.70 -21.02 -39.56
N ASP A 382 -41.67 -20.81 -40.46
CA ASP A 382 -42.98 -21.53 -40.38
C ASP A 382 -42.81 -23.05 -40.54
N THR A 383 -41.73 -23.51 -41.21
CA THR A 383 -41.47 -24.94 -41.45
C THR A 383 -40.56 -25.57 -40.43
N HIS A 384 -39.49 -24.86 -39.98
CA HIS A 384 -38.42 -25.42 -39.15
C HIS A 384 -38.36 -24.85 -37.73
N GLY A 385 -39.24 -23.88 -37.43
CA GLY A 385 -39.29 -23.20 -36.13
C GLY A 385 -38.29 -22.04 -35.99
N HIS A 386 -38.56 -21.17 -35.01
CA HIS A 386 -37.78 -19.95 -34.78
C HIS A 386 -36.35 -20.26 -34.34
N ASP A 387 -36.12 -21.31 -33.54
CA ASP A 387 -34.77 -21.66 -33.08
C ASP A 387 -33.85 -22.06 -34.25
N ALA A 388 -34.39 -22.77 -35.24
CA ALA A 388 -33.66 -23.10 -36.48
C ALA A 388 -33.39 -21.82 -37.33
N GLY A 389 -34.38 -20.90 -37.36
CA GLY A 389 -34.20 -19.59 -37.99
C GLY A 389 -33.13 -18.75 -37.36
N ASP A 390 -33.02 -18.76 -36.03
CA ASP A 390 -31.98 -18.06 -35.31
C ASP A 390 -30.58 -18.59 -35.64
N VAL A 391 -30.44 -19.92 -35.77
CA VAL A 391 -29.18 -20.54 -36.25
C VAL A 391 -28.86 -20.10 -37.68
N VAL A 392 -29.84 -20.01 -38.57
CA VAL A 392 -29.65 -19.49 -39.92
C VAL A 392 -29.17 -18.04 -39.95
N LEU A 393 -29.82 -17.16 -39.19
CA LEU A 393 -29.43 -15.76 -39.09
C LEU A 393 -28.02 -15.59 -38.49
N SER A 394 -27.67 -16.40 -37.53
CA SER A 394 -26.32 -16.41 -36.92
C SER A 394 -25.28 -16.80 -37.99
N ARG A 395 -25.54 -17.82 -38.82
CA ARG A 395 -24.65 -18.25 -39.89
C ARG A 395 -24.53 -17.23 -41.03
N VAL A 396 -25.62 -16.56 -41.38
CA VAL A 396 -25.61 -15.42 -42.34
C VAL A 396 -24.74 -14.32 -41.77
N GLY A 397 -24.87 -14.00 -40.48
CA GLY A 397 -24.03 -13.02 -39.77
C GLY A 397 -22.55 -13.39 -39.77
N GLU A 398 -22.24 -14.66 -39.61
CA GLU A 398 -20.87 -15.19 -39.65
C GLU A 398 -20.27 -15.07 -41.08
N ALA A 399 -21.03 -15.48 -42.10
CA ALA A 399 -20.63 -15.33 -43.48
C ALA A 399 -20.35 -13.87 -43.89
N LEU A 400 -21.20 -12.95 -43.44
CA LEU A 400 -20.99 -11.50 -43.62
C LEU A 400 -19.69 -11.03 -42.95
N ARG A 401 -19.44 -11.46 -41.70
CA ARG A 401 -18.25 -11.07 -40.94
C ARG A 401 -16.96 -11.61 -41.57
N GLU A 402 -16.96 -12.86 -42.04
CA GLU A 402 -15.81 -13.49 -42.71
C GLU A 402 -15.50 -12.87 -44.08
N THR A 403 -16.52 -12.39 -44.77
CA THR A 403 -16.37 -11.76 -46.12
C THR A 403 -15.97 -10.31 -46.02
N CYS A 404 -16.23 -9.63 -44.90
CA CYS A 404 -15.87 -8.24 -44.69
C CYS A 404 -14.35 -8.04 -44.64
N SER A 405 -13.85 -7.15 -45.51
CA SER A 405 -12.47 -6.67 -45.45
C SER A 405 -12.29 -5.55 -44.41
N ASP A 406 -11.03 -5.23 -44.08
CA ASP A 406 -10.71 -4.14 -43.17
C ASP A 406 -11.36 -2.82 -43.58
N GLY A 407 -12.02 -2.20 -42.61
CA GLY A 407 -12.74 -0.93 -42.79
C GLY A 407 -14.18 -1.07 -43.29
N GLN A 408 -14.62 -2.25 -43.73
CA GLN A 408 -16.03 -2.52 -44.01
C GLN A 408 -16.80 -2.77 -42.72
N MET A 409 -18.13 -2.53 -42.76
CA MET A 409 -18.99 -2.65 -41.58
C MET A 409 -20.29 -3.33 -41.91
N ALA A 410 -20.48 -4.54 -41.43
CA ALA A 410 -21.73 -5.29 -41.53
C ALA A 410 -22.61 -5.10 -40.28
N CYS A 411 -23.91 -5.03 -40.48
CA CYS A 411 -24.87 -4.96 -39.38
C CYS A 411 -26.12 -5.83 -39.67
N ARG A 412 -26.78 -6.24 -38.58
CA ARG A 412 -28.17 -6.70 -38.66
C ARG A 412 -29.08 -5.49 -38.54
N PHE A 413 -29.82 -5.20 -39.59
CA PHE A 413 -30.63 -3.98 -39.68
C PHE A 413 -32.06 -4.16 -39.17
N GLY A 414 -32.61 -5.35 -39.33
CA GLY A 414 -33.95 -5.76 -38.90
C GLY A 414 -34.01 -7.25 -38.62
N GLY A 415 -35.19 -7.86 -38.56
CA GLY A 415 -35.39 -9.27 -38.31
C GLY A 415 -34.53 -10.20 -39.16
N GLU A 416 -34.71 -10.15 -40.48
CA GLU A 416 -33.98 -10.93 -41.47
C GLU A 416 -33.16 -10.05 -42.46
N GLU A 417 -33.08 -8.74 -42.13
CA GLU A 417 -32.41 -7.73 -42.92
C GLU A 417 -31.02 -7.43 -42.39
N PHE A 418 -30.07 -7.30 -43.31
CA PHE A 418 -28.68 -6.96 -43.07
C PHE A 418 -28.24 -5.77 -43.90
N ALA A 419 -27.18 -5.10 -43.49
CA ALA A 419 -26.58 -4.03 -44.29
C ALA A 419 -25.05 -4.03 -44.17
N LEU A 420 -24.39 -3.56 -45.24
CA LEU A 420 -22.94 -3.44 -45.30
C LEU A 420 -22.55 -2.04 -45.79
N LEU A 421 -21.64 -1.38 -45.11
CA LEU A 421 -20.90 -0.19 -45.57
C LEU A 421 -19.56 -0.59 -46.17
N VAL A 422 -19.25 -0.08 -47.36
CA VAL A 422 -18.00 -0.35 -48.10
C VAL A 422 -17.28 0.98 -48.35
N PRO A 423 -16.45 1.47 -47.42
CA PRO A 423 -15.74 2.74 -47.57
C PRO A 423 -14.78 2.74 -48.76
N GLY A 424 -14.76 3.84 -49.53
CA GLY A 424 -13.85 4.02 -50.66
C GLY A 424 -14.25 3.23 -51.92
N ALA A 425 -15.38 2.53 -51.93
CA ALA A 425 -15.87 1.75 -53.05
C ALA A 425 -16.86 2.56 -53.90
N ASP A 426 -16.72 2.48 -55.21
CA ASP A 426 -17.73 2.90 -56.16
C ASP A 426 -18.88 1.88 -56.27
N LEU A 427 -19.88 2.15 -57.10
CA LEU A 427 -21.04 1.29 -57.28
C LEU A 427 -20.63 -0.14 -57.72
N ALA A 428 -19.72 -0.23 -58.70
CA ALA A 428 -19.30 -1.52 -59.26
C ALA A 428 -18.47 -2.36 -58.25
N ALA A 429 -17.60 -1.71 -57.47
CA ALA A 429 -16.86 -2.38 -56.39
C ALA A 429 -17.79 -2.85 -55.26
N THR A 430 -18.83 -2.06 -54.98
CA THR A 430 -19.84 -2.39 -53.99
C THR A 430 -20.71 -3.57 -54.43
N GLU A 431 -21.08 -3.61 -55.71
CA GLU A 431 -21.81 -4.73 -56.31
C GLU A 431 -20.98 -6.03 -56.22
N ARG A 432 -19.70 -5.99 -56.56
CA ARG A 432 -18.81 -7.17 -56.37
C ARG A 432 -18.75 -7.65 -54.91
N ALA A 433 -18.68 -6.76 -53.97
CA ALA A 433 -18.72 -7.13 -52.56
C ALA A 433 -20.06 -7.79 -52.19
N ALA A 434 -21.16 -7.28 -52.70
CA ALA A 434 -22.49 -7.86 -52.50
C ALA A 434 -22.61 -9.28 -53.08
N GLU A 435 -22.09 -9.49 -54.32
CA GLU A 435 -22.09 -10.81 -54.95
C GLU A 435 -21.22 -11.83 -54.19
N GLN A 436 -20.05 -11.39 -53.68
CA GLN A 436 -19.23 -12.29 -52.83
C GLN A 436 -19.95 -12.76 -51.59
N ILE A 437 -20.69 -11.87 -50.92
CA ILE A 437 -21.49 -12.22 -49.77
C ILE A 437 -22.63 -13.15 -50.14
N ARG A 438 -23.33 -12.87 -51.24
CA ARG A 438 -24.44 -13.70 -51.76
C ARG A 438 -23.97 -15.14 -52.04
N ASP A 439 -22.85 -15.28 -52.74
CA ASP A 439 -22.26 -16.58 -53.05
C ASP A 439 -21.84 -17.30 -51.76
N ARG A 440 -21.18 -16.62 -50.82
CA ARG A 440 -20.75 -17.20 -49.55
C ARG A 440 -21.91 -17.71 -48.73
N VAL A 441 -23.03 -16.96 -48.65
CA VAL A 441 -24.23 -17.37 -47.93
C VAL A 441 -24.89 -18.59 -48.59
N ALA A 442 -25.01 -18.56 -49.93
CA ALA A 442 -25.64 -19.66 -50.70
C ALA A 442 -24.85 -20.99 -50.56
N ASP A 443 -23.52 -20.91 -50.41
CA ASP A 443 -22.64 -22.07 -50.26
C ASP A 443 -22.46 -22.52 -48.78
N THR A 444 -23.12 -21.87 -47.83
CA THR A 444 -22.95 -22.19 -46.40
C THR A 444 -23.87 -23.32 -45.99
N ASP A 445 -23.29 -24.44 -45.54
CA ASP A 445 -23.98 -25.53 -44.87
C ASP A 445 -24.41 -25.16 -43.46
N ILE A 446 -25.69 -25.28 -43.16
CA ILE A 446 -26.24 -24.92 -41.83
C ILE A 446 -26.77 -26.20 -41.15
N ARG A 447 -26.31 -26.46 -39.92
CA ARG A 447 -26.75 -27.60 -39.12
C ARG A 447 -27.49 -27.11 -37.87
N TYR A 448 -28.57 -27.81 -37.56
CA TYR A 448 -29.34 -27.63 -36.33
C TYR A 448 -29.49 -29.00 -35.62
N GLY A 449 -28.81 -29.21 -34.54
CA GLY A 449 -28.63 -30.55 -33.95
C GLY A 449 -27.91 -31.48 -34.96
N ASP A 450 -28.45 -32.65 -35.19
CA ASP A 450 -27.91 -33.61 -36.18
C ASP A 450 -28.43 -33.40 -37.61
N ALA A 451 -29.37 -32.48 -37.81
CA ALA A 451 -30.00 -32.24 -39.10
C ALA A 451 -29.27 -31.15 -39.92
N LEU A 452 -29.05 -31.42 -41.20
CA LEU A 452 -28.66 -30.40 -42.16
C LEU A 452 -29.92 -29.64 -42.61
N LEU A 453 -29.91 -28.31 -42.43
CA LEU A 453 -30.99 -27.44 -42.86
C LEU A 453 -30.92 -27.16 -44.34
N PRO A 454 -32.06 -26.79 -44.98
CA PRO A 454 -32.04 -26.30 -46.38
C PRO A 454 -31.14 -25.09 -46.50
N HIS A 455 -30.46 -24.96 -47.66
CA HIS A 455 -29.70 -23.78 -47.97
C HIS A 455 -30.61 -22.54 -48.00
N ILE A 456 -30.11 -21.46 -47.41
CA ILE A 456 -30.73 -20.15 -47.46
C ILE A 456 -29.98 -19.28 -48.46
N THR A 457 -30.71 -18.45 -49.19
CA THR A 457 -30.11 -17.44 -50.07
C THR A 457 -30.43 -16.04 -49.60
N ILE A 458 -29.74 -15.07 -50.11
CA ILE A 458 -29.99 -13.65 -49.84
C ILE A 458 -30.16 -12.87 -51.15
N SER A 459 -31.07 -11.92 -51.10
CA SER A 459 -31.18 -10.88 -52.13
C SER A 459 -30.50 -9.61 -51.65
N ALA A 460 -29.88 -8.84 -52.55
CA ALA A 460 -29.18 -7.64 -52.18
C ALA A 460 -29.48 -6.46 -53.15
N GLY A 461 -29.65 -5.29 -52.54
CA GLY A 461 -29.72 -4.02 -53.23
C GLY A 461 -28.51 -3.15 -52.92
N VAL A 462 -27.93 -2.53 -53.93
CA VAL A 462 -26.71 -1.74 -53.84
C VAL A 462 -26.96 -0.26 -54.21
N ALA A 463 -26.46 0.63 -53.36
CA ALA A 463 -26.44 2.07 -53.58
C ALA A 463 -25.03 2.64 -53.32
N SER A 464 -24.73 3.78 -53.92
CA SER A 464 -23.42 4.44 -53.69
C SER A 464 -23.57 5.92 -53.38
N PHE A 465 -22.75 6.38 -52.45
CA PHE A 465 -22.60 7.80 -52.16
C PHE A 465 -21.56 8.42 -53.10
N PRO A 466 -21.81 9.62 -53.70
CA PRO A 466 -23.00 10.46 -53.56
C PRO A 466 -24.11 10.18 -54.59
N GLY A 467 -23.89 9.23 -55.53
CA GLY A 467 -24.76 9.02 -56.70
C GLY A 467 -26.19 8.60 -56.38
N SER A 468 -26.39 7.79 -55.32
CA SER A 468 -27.73 7.30 -54.93
C SER A 468 -28.35 8.12 -53.78
N GLY A 469 -27.69 9.19 -53.31
CA GLY A 469 -28.20 10.06 -52.25
C GLY A 469 -27.09 10.64 -51.39
N ARG A 470 -27.40 11.71 -50.66
CA ARG A 470 -26.45 12.41 -49.77
C ARG A 470 -26.81 12.32 -48.29
N ARG A 471 -27.96 11.76 -47.95
CA ARG A 471 -28.37 11.53 -46.57
C ARG A 471 -28.54 10.04 -46.31
N PRO A 472 -28.38 9.56 -45.06
CA PRO A 472 -28.55 8.14 -44.74
C PRO A 472 -29.89 7.57 -45.24
N GLN A 473 -30.96 8.34 -45.10
CA GLN A 473 -32.31 7.92 -45.48
C GLN A 473 -32.46 7.74 -46.98
N ASP A 474 -31.83 8.63 -47.78
CA ASP A 474 -31.89 8.55 -49.22
C ASP A 474 -31.11 7.32 -49.73
N LEU A 475 -29.91 7.08 -49.22
CA LEU A 475 -29.10 5.92 -49.54
C LEU A 475 -29.78 4.59 -49.19
N ILE A 476 -30.37 4.50 -47.97
CA ILE A 476 -31.13 3.32 -47.56
C ILE A 476 -32.32 3.09 -48.47
N LYS A 477 -33.08 4.14 -48.77
CA LYS A 477 -34.24 4.04 -49.70
C LYS A 477 -33.83 3.57 -51.09
N SER A 478 -32.69 4.06 -51.61
CA SER A 478 -32.16 3.66 -52.92
C SER A 478 -31.71 2.18 -52.90
N ALA A 479 -31.02 1.74 -51.85
CA ALA A 479 -30.61 0.34 -51.70
C ALA A 479 -31.81 -0.59 -51.51
N ASP A 480 -32.81 -0.20 -50.71
CA ASP A 480 -34.05 -0.95 -50.48
C ASP A 480 -34.86 -1.09 -51.77
N GLY A 481 -34.97 -0.02 -52.57
CA GLY A 481 -35.60 -0.10 -53.91
C GLY A 481 -34.89 -1.09 -54.83
N ALA A 482 -33.56 -1.13 -54.83
CA ALA A 482 -32.77 -2.11 -55.56
C ALA A 482 -32.94 -3.54 -55.01
N LEU A 483 -33.02 -3.70 -53.69
CA LEU A 483 -33.32 -4.99 -53.05
C LEU A 483 -34.72 -5.52 -53.46
N TYR A 484 -35.71 -4.65 -53.50
CA TYR A 484 -37.04 -5.00 -53.99
C TYR A 484 -36.98 -5.52 -55.44
N ALA A 485 -36.25 -4.84 -56.30
CA ALA A 485 -36.04 -5.30 -57.71
C ALA A 485 -35.28 -6.63 -57.76
N ALA A 486 -34.36 -6.94 -56.83
CA ALA A 486 -33.72 -8.24 -56.72
C ALA A 486 -34.71 -9.33 -56.34
N LYS A 487 -35.58 -9.08 -55.37
CA LYS A 487 -36.64 -10.02 -54.97
C LYS A 487 -37.64 -10.31 -56.12
N ASP A 488 -38.04 -9.30 -56.89
CA ASP A 488 -38.91 -9.43 -58.05
C ASP A 488 -38.25 -10.15 -59.24
N ALA A 489 -36.95 -10.05 -59.39
CA ALA A 489 -36.17 -10.73 -60.41
C ALA A 489 -35.94 -12.24 -60.14
N GLY A 490 -36.51 -12.79 -59.09
CA GLY A 490 -36.42 -14.21 -58.78
C GLY A 490 -35.57 -14.53 -57.54
N ARG A 491 -35.15 -13.53 -56.80
CA ARG A 491 -34.32 -13.65 -55.60
C ARG A 491 -32.87 -14.14 -55.86
N ASN A 492 -32.10 -14.42 -54.81
CA ASN A 492 -30.71 -14.88 -54.88
C ASN A 492 -29.89 -14.10 -55.94
N CYS A 493 -30.02 -12.81 -55.93
CA CYS A 493 -29.28 -11.94 -56.87
C CYS A 493 -29.05 -10.55 -56.28
N VAL A 494 -28.11 -9.83 -56.91
CA VAL A 494 -27.78 -8.45 -56.56
C VAL A 494 -28.40 -7.52 -57.63
N ARG A 495 -28.94 -6.38 -57.21
CA ARG A 495 -29.38 -5.29 -58.09
C ARG A 495 -28.78 -3.96 -57.63
N THR A 496 -28.41 -3.14 -58.58
CA THR A 496 -27.89 -1.80 -58.30
C THR A 496 -29.00 -0.77 -58.48
N HIS A 497 -28.96 0.27 -57.64
CA HIS A 497 -29.81 1.43 -57.83
C HIS A 497 -29.39 2.17 -59.11
N SER A 498 -30.30 2.27 -60.08
CA SER A 498 -30.12 3.13 -61.24
C SER A 498 -30.80 4.47 -60.94
N PRO A 499 -30.05 5.59 -60.87
CA PRO A 499 -30.68 6.90 -60.79
C PRO A 499 -31.50 7.14 -62.08
N ASP A 500 -32.78 7.46 -61.90
CA ASP A 500 -33.66 7.90 -63.02
C ASP A 500 -33.13 9.19 -63.67
#